data_9ea0d10e7f3e32f459ebbde62d6eba25
#
_entry.id   9ea0d10e7f3e32f459ebbde62d6eba25
#
_cell.length_a   1.000
_cell.length_b   1.000
_cell.length_c   1.000
_cell.angle_alpha   90.00
_cell.angle_beta   90.00
_cell.angle_gamma   90.00
#
_symmetry.space_group_name_H-M   'P 1'
#
loop_
_entity.id
_entity.type
_entity.pdbx_description
1 polymer ?
#
loop_
_entity_poly.entity_id
_entity_poly.type
_entity_poly.pdbx_seq_one_letter_code
_entity_poly.pdbx_strand_id
1 'polypeptide(L)'
;GEGHTPKTIRNLVNIMAAHEEQLTQAVRIDRWRQSRYCRTVDPAFLEQLNKRKPKTMEALSRCWYNGERETSHYSSTRYRMLNLHSFFNRYHTIEFRLFQFDGPGNGRQGGLHAGQLKSMIQLCLAMSELAKELRYASPKKQQDENVAYALRCWMLRLGFIGDEFKTAREYFLRNAEGNCAWRYGRP
;
A
#
# COMPACT_ATOMS: atom_id res chain seq x y z
N GLY A 1 -10.36 -10.57 -1.25
CA GLY A 1 -10.52 -10.09 0.13
C GLY A 1 -10.88 -11.18 1.14
N GLU A 2 -10.69 -12.44 0.81
CA GLU A 2 -11.00 -13.57 1.69
C GLU A 2 -10.25 -13.47 3.03
N GLY A 3 -10.95 -13.84 4.12
CA GLY A 3 -10.40 -13.81 5.47
C GLY A 3 -10.28 -12.42 6.10
N HIS A 4 -10.64 -11.34 5.41
CA HIS A 4 -10.65 -10.00 5.98
C HIS A 4 -11.95 -9.69 6.73
N THR A 5 -11.79 -9.12 7.93
CA THR A 5 -12.85 -8.56 8.77
C THR A 5 -12.79 -7.02 8.71
N PRO A 6 -13.79 -6.28 9.18
CA PRO A 6 -13.70 -4.81 9.27
C PRO A 6 -12.46 -4.31 10.02
N LYS A 7 -12.05 -5.04 11.07
CA LYS A 7 -10.83 -4.75 11.84
C LYS A 7 -9.58 -4.90 10.97
N THR A 8 -9.45 -5.99 10.22
CA THR A 8 -8.25 -6.26 9.44
C THR A 8 -8.17 -5.38 8.20
N ILE A 9 -9.30 -5.00 7.60
CA ILE A 9 -9.35 -3.96 6.56
C ILE A 9 -8.89 -2.61 7.12
N ARG A 10 -9.33 -2.23 8.32
CA ARG A 10 -8.84 -1.01 8.98
C ARG A 10 -7.33 -1.06 9.18
N ASN A 11 -6.77 -2.20 9.64
CA ASN A 11 -5.34 -2.38 9.77
C ASN A 11 -4.62 -2.22 8.42
N LEU A 12 -5.15 -2.82 7.35
CA LEU A 12 -4.57 -2.73 6.01
C LEU A 12 -4.55 -1.28 5.48
N VAL A 13 -5.66 -0.55 5.66
CA VAL A 13 -5.74 0.88 5.32
C VAL A 13 -4.72 1.69 6.11
N ASN A 14 -4.58 1.43 7.41
CA ASN A 14 -3.63 2.12 8.28
C ASN A 14 -2.17 1.80 7.88
N ILE A 15 -1.86 0.55 7.55
CA ILE A 15 -0.53 0.16 7.03
C ILE A 15 -0.24 0.90 5.72
N MET A 16 -1.21 0.93 4.80
CA MET A 16 -1.04 1.67 3.54
C MET A 16 -0.80 3.16 3.81
N ALA A 17 -1.65 3.81 4.60
CA ALA A 17 -1.53 5.24 4.92
C ALA A 17 -0.20 5.61 5.58
N ALA A 18 0.33 4.72 6.44
CA ALA A 18 1.62 4.94 7.10
C ALA A 18 2.82 4.86 6.14
N HIS A 19 2.72 4.11 5.03
CA HIS A 19 3.85 3.79 4.15
C HIS A 19 3.69 4.28 2.69
N GLU A 20 2.57 4.92 2.34
CA GLU A 20 2.27 5.32 0.96
C GLU A 20 3.31 6.26 0.34
N GLU A 21 3.94 7.14 1.12
CA GLU A 21 4.99 8.03 0.64
C GLU A 21 6.28 7.25 0.32
N GLN A 22 6.69 6.36 1.22
CA GLN A 22 7.84 5.48 1.01
C GLN A 22 7.64 4.57 -0.20
N LEU A 23 6.44 4.01 -0.35
CA LEU A 23 6.08 3.16 -1.49
C LEU A 23 6.06 3.95 -2.79
N THR A 24 5.52 5.19 -2.78
CA THR A 24 5.52 6.08 -3.96
C THR A 24 6.95 6.30 -4.47
N GLN A 25 7.89 6.58 -3.56
CA GLN A 25 9.30 6.74 -3.88
C GLN A 25 9.92 5.43 -4.38
N ALA A 26 9.72 4.33 -3.64
CA ALA A 26 10.31 3.02 -3.93
C ALA A 26 9.96 2.50 -5.32
N VAL A 27 8.69 2.61 -5.73
CA VAL A 27 8.22 2.14 -7.05
C VAL A 27 8.23 3.22 -8.12
N ARG A 28 8.65 4.46 -7.79
CA ARG A 28 8.69 5.62 -8.69
C ARG A 28 7.38 5.84 -9.44
N ILE A 29 6.29 5.97 -8.69
CA ILE A 29 5.00 6.29 -9.29
C ILE A 29 5.09 7.65 -9.99
N ASP A 30 4.70 7.68 -11.26
CA ASP A 30 4.58 8.92 -12.01
C ASP A 30 3.55 9.86 -11.37
N ARG A 31 3.88 11.16 -11.25
CA ARG A 31 3.01 12.16 -10.60
C ARG A 31 1.65 12.28 -11.27
N TRP A 32 1.61 12.17 -12.59
CA TRP A 32 0.35 12.20 -13.35
C TRP A 32 -0.50 10.95 -13.01
N ARG A 33 0.11 9.76 -12.98
CA ARG A 33 -0.57 8.53 -12.58
C ARG A 33 -1.05 8.61 -11.13
N GLN A 34 -0.20 9.08 -10.22
CA GLN A 34 -0.53 9.21 -8.80
C GLN A 34 -1.76 10.10 -8.59
N SER A 35 -1.79 11.26 -9.24
CA SER A 35 -2.90 12.22 -9.07
C SER A 35 -4.23 11.72 -9.63
N ARG A 36 -4.22 10.86 -10.65
CA ARG A 36 -5.43 10.40 -11.35
C ARG A 36 -5.92 9.03 -10.93
N TYR A 37 -5.01 8.06 -10.77
CA TYR A 37 -5.38 6.64 -10.68
C TYR A 37 -4.96 5.95 -9.41
N CYS A 38 -4.02 6.51 -8.65
CA CYS A 38 -3.52 5.91 -7.41
C CYS A 38 -3.21 6.97 -6.35
N ARG A 39 -4.21 7.80 -6.06
CA ARG A 39 -4.11 8.78 -4.98
C ARG A 39 -3.88 8.10 -3.64
N THR A 40 -3.28 8.81 -2.71
CA THR A 40 -3.11 8.39 -1.32
C THR A 40 -4.45 8.09 -0.64
N VAL A 41 -4.42 7.44 0.50
CA VAL A 41 -5.60 7.24 1.34
C VAL A 41 -6.23 8.60 1.66
N ASP A 42 -7.55 8.66 1.56
CA ASP A 42 -8.30 9.89 1.86
C ASP A 42 -8.19 10.23 3.35
N PRO A 43 -7.72 11.45 3.72
CA PRO A 43 -7.54 11.82 5.12
C PRO A 43 -8.85 11.81 5.91
N ALA A 44 -9.96 12.26 5.32
CA ALA A 44 -11.26 12.27 5.99
C ALA A 44 -11.77 10.84 6.21
N PHE A 45 -11.60 9.96 5.23
CA PHE A 45 -11.89 8.54 5.38
C PHE A 45 -11.04 7.92 6.48
N LEU A 46 -9.72 8.17 6.48
CA LEU A 46 -8.78 7.62 7.47
C LEU A 46 -9.13 8.05 8.90
N GLU A 47 -9.50 9.32 9.09
CA GLU A 47 -9.95 9.85 10.35
C GLU A 47 -11.24 9.16 10.83
N GLN A 48 -12.27 9.12 9.96
CA GLN A 48 -13.55 8.47 10.29
C GLN A 48 -13.37 6.99 10.61
N LEU A 49 -12.57 6.29 9.81
CA LEU A 49 -12.27 4.86 10.00
C LEU A 49 -11.67 4.58 11.39
N ASN A 50 -10.71 5.40 11.81
CA ASN A 50 -10.02 5.23 13.09
C ASN A 50 -10.82 5.76 14.28
N LYS A 51 -11.67 6.77 14.12
CA LYS A 51 -12.57 7.29 15.13
C LYS A 51 -13.74 6.33 15.38
N ARG A 52 -14.44 5.91 14.32
CA ARG A 52 -15.64 5.07 14.41
C ARG A 52 -15.36 3.60 14.66
N LYS A 53 -14.20 3.09 14.19
CA LYS A 53 -13.78 1.68 14.33
C LYS A 53 -14.90 0.71 13.95
N PRO A 54 -15.39 0.75 12.70
CA PRO A 54 -16.56 -0.02 12.27
C PRO A 54 -16.38 -1.51 12.55
N LYS A 55 -17.45 -2.16 13.04
CA LYS A 55 -17.45 -3.58 13.39
C LYS A 55 -18.14 -4.45 12.34
N THR A 56 -18.90 -3.85 11.42
CA THR A 56 -19.56 -4.55 10.31
C THR A 56 -19.06 -4.04 8.96
N MET A 57 -19.23 -4.84 7.91
CA MET A 57 -18.82 -4.44 6.55
C MET A 57 -19.69 -3.29 6.02
N GLU A 58 -20.95 -3.22 6.40
CA GLU A 58 -21.84 -2.13 6.04
C GLU A 58 -21.39 -0.81 6.67
N ALA A 59 -21.02 -0.83 7.95
CA ALA A 59 -20.49 0.35 8.64
C ALA A 59 -19.14 0.79 8.05
N LEU A 60 -18.29 -0.16 7.66
CA LEU A 60 -17.02 0.11 6.98
C LEU A 60 -17.24 0.73 5.59
N SER A 61 -18.19 0.19 4.82
CA SER A 61 -18.58 0.72 3.51
C SER A 61 -19.10 2.15 3.62
N ARG A 62 -19.94 2.46 4.63
CA ARG A 62 -20.41 3.82 4.90
C ARG A 62 -19.25 4.79 5.20
N CYS A 63 -18.22 4.34 5.91
CA CYS A 63 -17.01 5.14 6.10
C CYS A 63 -16.28 5.40 4.78
N TRP A 64 -16.13 4.39 3.92
CA TRP A 64 -15.45 4.48 2.64
C TRP A 64 -16.11 5.49 1.68
N TYR A 65 -17.44 5.44 1.57
CA TYR A 65 -18.20 6.31 0.67
C TYR A 65 -18.65 7.64 1.33
N ASN A 66 -18.35 7.83 2.61
CA ASN A 66 -18.87 8.96 3.40
C ASN A 66 -20.41 9.06 3.34
N GLY A 67 -21.07 7.92 3.37
CA GLY A 67 -22.53 7.83 3.27
C GLY A 67 -23.00 6.49 2.72
N GLU A 68 -23.94 6.50 1.80
CA GLU A 68 -24.45 5.30 1.18
C GLU A 68 -23.46 4.67 0.19
N ARG A 69 -23.57 3.35 0.03
CA ARG A 69 -22.71 2.60 -0.87
C ARG A 69 -22.97 3.00 -2.31
N GLU A 70 -21.90 3.42 -2.98
CA GLU A 70 -21.90 3.68 -4.41
C GLU A 70 -21.64 2.39 -5.19
N THR A 71 -22.49 2.09 -6.16
CA THR A 71 -22.39 0.87 -6.99
C THR A 71 -21.89 1.14 -8.41
N SER A 72 -21.69 2.41 -8.79
CA SER A 72 -21.20 2.79 -10.11
C SER A 72 -19.80 2.19 -10.36
N HIS A 73 -19.64 1.53 -11.50
CA HIS A 73 -18.33 0.98 -11.90
C HIS A 73 -17.20 2.03 -11.91
N TYR A 74 -17.53 3.26 -12.22
CA TYR A 74 -16.57 4.38 -12.33
C TYR A 74 -16.53 5.28 -11.09
N SER A 75 -16.91 4.78 -9.91
CA SER A 75 -16.77 5.53 -8.67
C SER A 75 -15.40 6.18 -8.55
N SER A 76 -15.36 7.45 -8.18
CA SER A 76 -14.11 8.19 -7.96
C SER A 76 -13.29 7.64 -6.79
N THR A 77 -13.93 6.91 -5.88
CA THR A 77 -13.29 6.30 -4.72
C THR A 77 -12.32 5.17 -5.10
N ARG A 78 -12.49 4.55 -6.27
CA ARG A 78 -11.63 3.47 -6.75
C ARG A 78 -10.20 3.92 -7.12
N TYR A 79 -9.99 5.23 -7.34
CA TYR A 79 -8.72 5.77 -7.80
C TYR A 79 -7.76 6.11 -6.65
N ARG A 80 -7.62 5.17 -5.70
CA ARG A 80 -6.69 5.20 -4.57
C ARG A 80 -5.62 4.12 -4.71
N MET A 81 -4.46 4.28 -4.05
CA MET A 81 -3.40 3.24 -4.01
C MET A 81 -3.94 1.91 -3.50
N LEU A 82 -4.79 1.97 -2.48
CA LEU A 82 -5.57 0.84 -1.98
C LEU A 82 -7.04 1.09 -2.31
N ASN A 83 -7.59 0.34 -3.24
CA ASN A 83 -8.97 0.45 -3.67
C ASN A 83 -9.84 -0.61 -2.99
N LEU A 84 -10.83 -0.16 -2.22
CA LEU A 84 -11.83 -1.00 -1.57
C LEU A 84 -13.19 -0.98 -2.28
N HIS A 85 -13.35 -0.21 -3.36
CA HIS A 85 -14.62 -0.15 -4.08
C HIS A 85 -15.04 -1.53 -4.60
N SER A 86 -14.11 -2.28 -5.17
CA SER A 86 -14.35 -3.65 -5.63
C SER A 86 -14.67 -4.62 -4.48
N PHE A 87 -14.10 -4.36 -3.29
CA PHE A 87 -14.35 -5.15 -2.09
C PHE A 87 -15.80 -5.03 -1.58
N PHE A 88 -16.36 -3.82 -1.61
CA PHE A 88 -17.74 -3.57 -1.19
C PHE A 88 -18.78 -3.91 -2.26
N ASN A 89 -18.37 -4.17 -3.48
CA ASN A 89 -19.23 -4.46 -4.61
C ASN A 89 -19.09 -5.90 -5.13
N ARG A 90 -19.21 -6.09 -6.43
CA ARG A 90 -19.40 -7.38 -7.08
C ARG A 90 -18.30 -8.42 -6.81
N TYR A 91 -17.04 -8.00 -6.73
CA TYR A 91 -15.92 -8.94 -6.76
C TYR A 91 -15.34 -9.29 -5.40
N HIS A 92 -15.66 -8.55 -4.36
CA HIS A 92 -15.12 -8.70 -3.00
C HIS A 92 -13.58 -8.78 -2.95
N THR A 93 -12.92 -8.06 -3.85
CA THR A 93 -11.47 -8.04 -3.99
C THR A 93 -10.88 -6.72 -3.52
N ILE A 94 -9.71 -6.79 -2.87
CA ILE A 94 -8.91 -5.63 -2.52
C ILE A 94 -7.94 -5.39 -3.67
N GLU A 95 -7.92 -4.17 -4.21
CA GLU A 95 -7.07 -3.83 -5.34
C GLU A 95 -5.95 -2.88 -4.91
N PHE A 96 -4.71 -3.32 -5.12
CA PHE A 96 -3.51 -2.50 -4.93
C PHE A 96 -3.14 -1.83 -6.25
N ARG A 97 -3.37 -0.53 -6.37
CA ARG A 97 -3.20 0.23 -7.62
C ARG A 97 -1.89 1.01 -7.70
N LEU A 98 -1.09 0.98 -6.63
CA LEU A 98 0.13 1.79 -6.51
C LEU A 98 1.23 1.42 -7.52
N PHE A 99 1.16 0.26 -8.15
CA PHE A 99 2.23 -0.21 -9.01
C PHE A 99 2.18 0.41 -10.40
N GLN A 100 3.38 0.64 -10.94
CA GLN A 100 3.60 1.10 -12.29
C GLN A 100 4.73 0.29 -12.89
N PHE A 101 4.51 -0.21 -14.10
CA PHE A 101 5.57 -0.85 -14.89
C PHE A 101 6.30 0.21 -15.70
N ASP A 102 7.61 0.02 -15.89
CA ASP A 102 8.41 0.92 -16.72
C ASP A 102 7.92 0.82 -18.17
N GLY A 103 7.35 1.93 -18.70
CA GLY A 103 6.90 2.02 -20.09
C GLY A 103 8.05 2.36 -21.04
N PRO A 104 7.91 2.10 -22.35
CA PRO A 104 8.81 2.62 -23.35
C PRO A 104 8.74 4.16 -23.34
N GLY A 105 9.86 4.83 -23.13
CA GLY A 105 9.93 6.30 -23.16
C GLY A 105 10.71 6.95 -22.02
N ASN A 106 10.98 6.25 -20.91
CA ASN A 106 11.74 6.80 -19.79
C ASN A 106 13.23 6.42 -19.81
N GLY A 107 13.80 6.15 -20.99
CA GLY A 107 15.20 5.72 -21.12
C GLY A 107 15.50 4.33 -20.54
N ARG A 108 14.47 3.61 -20.10
CA ARG A 108 14.55 2.24 -19.63
C ARG A 108 13.97 1.32 -20.68
N GLN A 109 14.55 0.15 -20.83
CA GLN A 109 13.94 -0.89 -21.64
C GLN A 109 12.57 -1.21 -21.02
N GLY A 110 11.51 -0.75 -21.65
CA GLY A 110 10.15 -0.98 -21.21
C GLY A 110 9.81 -2.46 -21.24
N GLY A 111 9.02 -2.91 -20.28
CA GLY A 111 8.52 -4.27 -20.25
C GLY A 111 8.15 -4.75 -18.86
N LEU A 112 7.43 -5.86 -18.83
CA LEU A 112 7.09 -6.55 -17.60
C LEU A 112 8.27 -7.43 -17.18
N HIS A 113 8.96 -7.06 -16.11
CA HIS A 113 9.99 -7.91 -15.52
C HIS A 113 9.37 -8.87 -14.49
N ALA A 114 9.56 -10.17 -14.66
CA ALA A 114 9.02 -11.21 -13.78
C ALA A 114 9.38 -10.97 -12.30
N GLY A 115 10.63 -10.58 -12.01
CA GLY A 115 11.06 -10.25 -10.64
C GLY A 115 10.33 -9.04 -10.05
N GLN A 116 10.02 -8.04 -10.85
CA GLN A 116 9.25 -6.87 -10.43
C GLN A 116 7.80 -7.28 -10.11
N LEU A 117 7.15 -8.03 -10.98
CA LEU A 117 5.79 -8.55 -10.75
C LEU A 117 5.74 -9.43 -9.49
N LYS A 118 6.71 -10.36 -9.34
CA LYS A 118 6.84 -11.19 -8.13
C LYS A 118 6.93 -10.33 -6.89
N SER A 119 7.79 -9.30 -6.88
CA SER A 119 7.97 -8.39 -5.75
C SER A 119 6.69 -7.65 -5.38
N MET A 120 5.93 -7.19 -6.37
CA MET A 120 4.64 -6.51 -6.16
C MET A 120 3.60 -7.45 -5.56
N ILE A 121 3.49 -8.69 -6.04
CA ILE A 121 2.59 -9.71 -5.50
C ILE A 121 2.98 -10.03 -4.05
N GLN A 122 4.26 -10.26 -3.77
CA GLN A 122 4.76 -10.53 -2.43
C GLN A 122 4.42 -9.40 -1.47
N LEU A 123 4.56 -8.12 -1.87
CA LEU A 123 4.19 -6.98 -1.04
C LEU A 123 2.69 -6.97 -0.71
N CYS A 124 1.82 -7.17 -1.70
CA CYS A 124 0.37 -7.20 -1.49
C CYS A 124 -0.05 -8.29 -0.50
N LEU A 125 0.50 -9.49 -0.66
CA LEU A 125 0.22 -10.62 0.20
C LEU A 125 0.73 -10.37 1.63
N ALA A 126 1.99 -9.93 1.77
CA ALA A 126 2.60 -9.67 3.08
C ALA A 126 1.87 -8.55 3.86
N MET A 127 1.48 -7.46 3.18
CA MET A 127 0.67 -6.41 3.82
C MET A 127 -0.70 -6.93 4.27
N SER A 128 -1.33 -7.78 3.45
CA SER A 128 -2.62 -8.38 3.75
C SER A 128 -2.53 -9.31 4.96
N GLU A 129 -1.53 -10.17 5.02
CA GLU A 129 -1.30 -11.07 6.16
C GLU A 129 -0.93 -10.30 7.43
N LEU A 130 0.00 -9.35 7.37
CA LEU A 130 0.31 -8.50 8.51
C LEU A 130 -0.93 -7.79 9.07
N ALA A 131 -1.82 -7.31 8.19
CA ALA A 131 -3.06 -6.66 8.61
C ALA A 131 -4.01 -7.61 9.35
N LYS A 132 -4.01 -8.89 9.02
CA LYS A 132 -4.81 -9.94 9.70
C LYS A 132 -4.22 -10.29 11.07
N GLU A 133 -2.91 -10.40 11.18
CA GLU A 133 -2.20 -10.77 12.41
C GLU A 133 -2.24 -9.68 13.47
N LEU A 134 -2.11 -8.42 13.05
CA LEU A 134 -2.00 -7.30 13.98
C LEU A 134 -3.29 -7.07 14.79
N ARG A 135 -3.11 -6.88 16.10
CA ARG A 135 -4.20 -6.37 16.95
C ARG A 135 -4.61 -4.98 16.53
N TYR A 136 -3.65 -4.13 16.14
CA TYR A 136 -3.84 -2.75 15.72
C TYR A 136 -2.66 -2.30 14.85
N ALA A 137 -2.95 -1.57 13.77
CA ALA A 137 -1.97 -0.86 12.96
C ALA A 137 -2.17 0.65 13.09
N SER A 138 -1.07 1.39 13.31
CA SER A 138 -1.10 2.85 13.38
C SER A 138 -1.11 3.45 11.96
N PRO A 139 -1.95 4.48 11.69
CA PRO A 139 -1.90 5.22 10.43
C PRO A 139 -0.82 6.30 10.40
N LYS A 140 -0.06 6.48 11.51
CA LYS A 140 0.96 7.52 11.62
C LYS A 140 2.05 7.29 10.60
N LYS A 141 2.27 8.29 9.73
CA LYS A 141 3.36 8.27 8.75
C LYS A 141 4.70 8.17 9.46
N GLN A 142 5.58 7.37 8.93
CA GLN A 142 6.96 7.32 9.38
C GLN A 142 7.69 8.56 8.89
N GLN A 143 8.15 9.37 9.83
CA GLN A 143 9.02 10.50 9.57
C GLN A 143 10.45 10.04 9.88
N ASP A 144 11.12 9.46 8.88
CA ASP A 144 12.53 9.11 9.00
C ASP A 144 13.28 9.77 7.85
N GLU A 145 14.31 10.54 8.19
CA GLU A 145 15.17 11.20 7.19
C GLU A 145 15.86 10.17 6.29
N ASN A 146 16.12 8.98 6.82
CA ASN A 146 16.69 7.87 6.09
C ASN A 146 15.60 6.89 5.63
N VAL A 147 14.99 7.21 4.49
CA VAL A 147 13.88 6.45 3.91
C VAL A 147 14.29 5.00 3.60
N ALA A 148 15.51 4.79 3.07
CA ALA A 148 16.01 3.45 2.74
C ALA A 148 16.11 2.55 3.98
N TYR A 149 16.61 3.08 5.10
CA TYR A 149 16.68 2.34 6.36
C TYR A 149 15.29 2.01 6.91
N ALA A 150 14.41 3.01 6.95
CA ALA A 150 13.05 2.84 7.44
C ALA A 150 12.27 1.81 6.61
N LEU A 151 12.38 1.90 5.29
CA LEU A 151 11.75 0.96 4.35
C LEU A 151 12.30 -0.45 4.53
N ARG A 152 13.62 -0.62 4.66
CA ARG A 152 14.22 -1.92 4.95
C ARG A 152 13.71 -2.52 6.26
N CYS A 153 13.65 -1.72 7.33
CA CYS A 153 13.14 -2.19 8.62
C CYS A 153 11.67 -2.62 8.52
N TRP A 154 10.86 -1.88 7.77
CA TRP A 154 9.48 -2.25 7.54
C TRP A 154 9.34 -3.54 6.70
N MET A 155 10.14 -3.71 5.66
CA MET A 155 10.16 -4.95 4.87
C MET A 155 10.50 -6.17 5.72
N LEU A 156 11.43 -6.06 6.69
CA LEU A 156 11.73 -7.15 7.63
C LEU A 156 10.50 -7.49 8.50
N ARG A 157 9.72 -6.48 8.92
CA ARG A 157 8.45 -6.70 9.66
C ARG A 157 7.38 -7.36 8.79
N LEU A 158 7.40 -7.13 7.48
CA LEU A 158 6.56 -7.83 6.51
C LEU A 158 7.02 -9.28 6.24
N GLY A 159 8.11 -9.74 6.86
CA GLY A 159 8.65 -11.08 6.64
C GLY A 159 9.53 -11.21 5.40
N PHE A 160 10.01 -10.11 4.81
CA PHE A 160 10.91 -10.15 3.65
C PHE A 160 12.33 -10.55 4.06
N ILE A 161 12.48 -11.79 4.51
CA ILE A 161 13.72 -12.38 5.03
C ILE A 161 14.11 -13.56 4.14
N GLY A 162 15.43 -13.80 3.99
CA GLY A 162 15.96 -14.91 3.20
C GLY A 162 16.01 -14.63 1.69
N ASP A 163 16.44 -15.66 0.94
CA ASP A 163 16.72 -15.54 -0.50
C ASP A 163 15.45 -15.40 -1.34
N GLU A 164 14.35 -15.96 -0.90
CA GLU A 164 13.03 -15.84 -1.55
C GLU A 164 12.62 -14.38 -1.79
N PHE A 165 12.97 -13.49 -0.87
CA PHE A 165 12.62 -12.07 -0.92
C PHE A 165 13.78 -11.17 -1.37
N LYS A 166 14.92 -11.72 -1.80
CA LYS A 166 16.09 -10.94 -2.23
C LYS A 166 15.72 -9.95 -3.33
N THR A 167 15.09 -10.44 -4.40
CA THR A 167 14.65 -9.60 -5.53
C THR A 167 13.69 -8.51 -5.09
N ALA A 168 12.76 -8.81 -4.18
CA ALA A 168 11.81 -7.81 -3.68
C ALA A 168 12.52 -6.72 -2.86
N ARG A 169 13.46 -7.09 -1.98
CA ARG A 169 14.26 -6.12 -1.23
C ARG A 169 15.07 -5.21 -2.18
N GLU A 170 15.75 -5.78 -3.16
CA GLU A 170 16.50 -5.03 -4.17
C GLU A 170 15.58 -4.09 -4.97
N TYR A 171 14.42 -4.58 -5.40
CA TYR A 171 13.45 -3.80 -6.16
C TYR A 171 12.94 -2.58 -5.39
N PHE A 172 12.48 -2.75 -4.15
CA PHE A 172 11.89 -1.67 -3.37
C PHE A 172 12.95 -0.71 -2.80
N LEU A 173 14.17 -1.18 -2.50
CA LEU A 173 15.23 -0.32 -1.94
C LEU A 173 16.02 0.46 -2.98
N ARG A 174 16.03 0.04 -4.25
CA ARG A 174 16.87 0.64 -5.31
C ARG A 174 16.64 2.13 -5.54
N ASN A 175 15.44 2.64 -5.21
CA ASN A 175 15.06 4.03 -5.43
C ASN A 175 14.86 4.80 -4.12
N ALA A 176 15.01 4.14 -2.97
CA ALA A 176 14.85 4.79 -1.67
C ALA A 176 16.08 5.63 -1.34
N GLU A 177 15.86 6.85 -0.88
CA GLU A 177 16.93 7.76 -0.48
C GLU A 177 17.54 7.37 0.85
N GLY A 178 18.86 7.55 0.96
CA GLY A 178 19.60 7.25 2.18
C GLY A 178 20.35 5.92 2.13
N ASN A 179 20.77 5.44 3.30
CA ASN A 179 21.53 4.22 3.47
C ASN A 179 20.68 3.14 4.15
N CYS A 180 20.49 2.00 3.49
CA CYS A 180 19.68 0.92 4.03
C CYS A 180 20.34 0.14 5.19
N ALA A 181 21.67 0.24 5.38
CA ALA A 181 22.40 -0.46 6.44
C ALA A 181 22.51 0.35 7.74
N TRP A 182 22.63 1.66 7.65
CA TRP A 182 22.94 2.54 8.77
C TRP A 182 21.93 3.68 8.88
N ARG A 183 21.26 3.80 10.05
CA ARG A 183 20.24 4.82 10.26
C ARG A 183 20.81 6.25 10.24
N TYR A 184 21.95 6.46 10.86
CA TYR A 184 22.58 7.77 11.07
C TYR A 184 23.88 7.98 10.28
N GLY A 185 24.07 7.21 9.20
CA GLY A 185 25.30 7.20 8.45
C GLY A 185 26.25 6.08 8.90
N ARG A 186 27.31 5.87 8.12
CA ARG A 186 28.34 4.88 8.45
C ARG A 186 29.21 5.45 9.58
N PRO A 187 29.49 4.68 10.67
CA PRO A 187 30.46 5.10 11.70
C PRO A 187 31.85 5.26 11.12
#